data_2c4265d4d7518b5dbcefa506ecb71a42
#
_entry.id   2c4265d4d7518b5dbcefa506ecb71a42
#
_cell.length_a   1.000
_cell.length_b   1.000
_cell.length_c   1.000
_cell.angle_alpha   90.00
_cell.angle_beta   90.00
_cell.angle_gamma   90.00
#
_symmetry.space_group_name_H-M   'P 1'
#
loop_
_entity.id
_entity.type
_entity.pdbx_description
1 polymer ?
#
loop_
_entity_poly.entity_id
_entity_poly.type
_entity_poly.pdbx_seq_one_letter_code
_entity_poly.pdbx_strand_id
1 'polypeptide(L)'
;MARYDALPPTLAPRGVSREAAAAYVGVSPVKFDGMVKDGRMPLPRCIDARRVWDRHALDLAFDKLPTDQVDAAPNPWDGAT
;
A
#
# COMPACT_ATOMS: atom_id res chain seq x y z
N MET A 1 -6.02 22.86 0.26
CA MET A 1 -6.80 22.53 -0.59
C MET A 1 -6.47 21.28 -1.22
N ALA A 2 -7.33 20.54 -1.31
CA ALA A 2 -7.08 19.26 -1.73
C ALA A 2 -6.98 19.19 -3.18
N ARG A 3 -5.86 18.81 -3.67
CA ARG A 3 -5.68 18.73 -5.01
C ARG A 3 -6.44 17.62 -5.56
N TYR A 4 -6.93 16.72 -4.78
CA TYR A 4 -7.70 15.63 -5.27
C TYR A 4 -9.00 16.10 -5.89
N ASP A 5 -9.46 17.26 -5.48
CA ASP A 5 -10.72 17.75 -5.97
C ASP A 5 -10.62 18.01 -7.46
N ALA A 6 -9.44 18.12 -7.99
CA ALA A 6 -9.29 18.41 -9.40
C ALA A 6 -9.44 17.16 -10.26
N LEU A 7 -9.54 16.00 -9.63
CA LEU A 7 -9.67 14.77 -10.38
C LEU A 7 -11.10 14.28 -10.44
N PRO A 8 -11.47 13.59 -11.51
CA PRO A 8 -12.81 13.01 -11.56
C PRO A 8 -12.93 11.98 -10.45
N PRO A 9 -14.09 11.76 -9.91
CA PRO A 9 -14.27 10.79 -8.84
C PRO A 9 -13.80 9.40 -9.19
N THR A 10 -13.75 9.05 -10.45
CA THR A 10 -13.35 7.70 -10.85
C THR A 10 -11.85 7.59 -11.08
N LEU A 11 -11.14 8.67 -10.93
CA LEU A 11 -9.70 8.65 -11.19
C LEU A 11 -8.92 8.88 -9.91
N ALA A 12 -8.25 7.86 -9.43
CA ALA A 12 -7.43 8.00 -8.22
C ALA A 12 -6.12 8.69 -8.56
N PRO A 13 -5.61 9.51 -7.66
CA PRO A 13 -4.34 10.18 -7.90
C PRO A 13 -3.22 9.14 -7.91
N ARG A 14 -2.24 9.35 -8.76
CA ARG A 14 -1.12 8.42 -8.82
C ARG A 14 -0.24 8.54 -7.60
N GLY A 15 -0.03 9.75 -7.12
CA GLY A 15 0.78 9.98 -5.93
C GLY A 15 -0.11 10.21 -4.74
N VAL A 16 0.09 9.48 -3.66
CA VAL A 16 -0.76 9.59 -2.48
C VAL A 16 0.07 9.86 -1.23
N SER A 17 -0.55 10.49 -0.26
CA SER A 17 0.12 10.83 0.99
C SER A 17 0.33 9.58 1.83
N ARG A 18 1.08 9.72 2.90
CA ARG A 18 1.32 8.62 3.82
C ARG A 18 0.01 8.02 4.32
N GLU A 19 -0.90 8.87 4.76
CA GLU A 19 -2.18 8.41 5.29
C GLU A 19 -3.01 7.73 4.22
N ALA A 20 -3.01 8.30 3.04
CA ALA A 20 -3.78 7.72 1.95
C ALA A 20 -3.15 6.41 1.48
N ALA A 21 -1.83 6.33 1.49
CA ALA A 21 -1.14 5.10 1.10
C ALA A 21 -1.46 3.99 2.08
N ALA A 22 -1.45 4.31 3.37
CA ALA A 22 -1.77 3.31 4.39
C ALA A 22 -3.20 2.81 4.22
N ALA A 23 -4.13 3.73 4.02
CA ALA A 23 -5.52 3.35 3.82
C ALA A 23 -5.69 2.52 2.56
N TYR A 24 -4.94 2.86 1.53
CA TYR A 24 -5.04 2.17 0.25
C TYR A 24 -4.67 0.68 0.40
N VAL A 25 -3.66 0.39 1.22
CA VAL A 25 -3.27 -0.99 1.43
C VAL A 25 -3.93 -1.61 2.67
N GLY A 26 -4.77 -0.86 3.36
CA GLY A 26 -5.59 -1.41 4.42
C GLY A 26 -4.97 -1.47 5.82
N VAL A 27 -4.03 -0.60 6.11
CA VAL A 27 -3.40 -0.59 7.43
C VAL A 27 -3.35 0.81 8.02
N SER A 28 -2.98 0.91 9.29
CA SER A 28 -2.84 2.21 9.91
C SER A 28 -1.55 2.86 9.42
N PRO A 29 -1.44 4.18 9.51
CA PRO A 29 -0.21 4.85 9.10
C PRO A 29 1.03 4.35 9.83
N VAL A 30 0.89 4.04 11.12
CA VAL A 30 2.03 3.56 11.89
C VAL A 30 2.47 2.19 11.38
N LYS A 31 1.50 1.33 11.08
CA LYS A 31 1.82 0.03 10.55
C LYS A 31 2.47 0.18 9.17
N PHE A 32 1.95 1.10 8.37
CA PHE A 32 2.50 1.35 7.05
C PHE A 32 3.96 1.79 7.16
N ASP A 33 4.28 2.66 8.12
CA ASP A 33 5.64 3.11 8.32
C ASP A 33 6.56 1.92 8.57
N GLY A 34 6.12 0.98 9.37
CA GLY A 34 6.91 -0.20 9.66
C GLY A 34 7.12 -1.05 8.43
N MET A 35 6.11 -1.12 7.57
CA MET A 35 6.21 -1.91 6.36
C MET A 35 7.15 -1.25 5.34
N VAL A 36 7.21 0.06 5.32
CA VAL A 36 8.16 0.75 4.47
C VAL A 36 9.57 0.49 4.99
N LYS A 37 9.72 0.53 6.31
CA LYS A 37 11.01 0.35 6.91
C LYS A 37 11.57 -1.03 6.71
N ASP A 38 10.72 -2.04 6.73
CA ASP A 38 11.20 -3.40 6.57
C ASP A 38 11.16 -3.88 5.11
N GLY A 39 10.81 -3.00 4.21
CA GLY A 39 10.87 -3.33 2.79
C GLY A 39 9.62 -3.93 2.18
N ARG A 40 8.56 -4.12 2.95
CA ARG A 40 7.33 -4.67 2.39
C ARG A 40 6.57 -3.66 1.55
N MET A 41 6.78 -2.37 1.82
CA MET A 41 6.14 -1.32 1.03
C MET A 41 7.21 -0.43 0.45
N PRO A 42 6.93 0.22 -0.69
CA PRO A 42 7.96 1.01 -1.37
C PRO A 42 8.30 2.29 -0.63
N LEU A 43 9.46 2.81 -0.92
CA LEU A 43 9.87 4.09 -0.38
C LEU A 43 9.10 5.17 -1.11
N PRO A 44 8.86 6.30 -0.47
CA PRO A 44 8.12 7.37 -1.12
C PRO A 44 8.97 8.08 -2.15
N ARG A 45 8.30 8.74 -3.07
CA ARG A 45 8.99 9.60 -4.01
C ARG A 45 8.95 11.01 -3.44
N CYS A 46 9.96 11.78 -3.73
CA CYS A 46 10.03 13.14 -3.24
C CYS A 46 9.71 14.14 -4.32
N ILE A 47 8.82 15.06 -4.01
CA ILE A 47 8.52 16.16 -4.89
C ILE A 47 8.83 17.38 -4.05
N ASP A 48 10.01 17.93 -4.26
CA ASP A 48 10.53 19.01 -3.41
C ASP A 48 10.54 18.50 -1.97
N ALA A 49 9.83 19.12 -1.06
CA ALA A 49 9.82 18.69 0.32
C ALA A 49 8.71 17.70 0.61
N ARG A 50 7.92 17.35 -0.38
CA ARG A 50 6.81 16.45 -0.14
C ARG A 50 7.16 15.03 -0.41
N ARG A 51 6.58 14.12 0.34
CA ARG A 51 6.75 12.72 0.10
C ARG A 51 5.44 12.15 -0.33
N VAL A 52 5.42 11.46 -1.45
CA VAL A 52 4.20 10.83 -1.95
C VAL A 52 4.54 9.41 -2.36
N TRP A 53 3.58 8.52 -2.25
CA TRP A 53 3.80 7.16 -2.64
C TRP A 53 3.16 6.91 -3.99
N ASP A 54 3.85 6.19 -4.85
CA ASP A 54 3.37 5.87 -6.18
C ASP A 54 2.34 4.75 -6.03
N ARG A 55 1.11 4.99 -6.43
CA ARG A 55 0.07 4.00 -6.31
C ARG A 55 0.40 2.70 -7.03
N HIS A 56 1.06 2.79 -8.18
CA HIS A 56 1.42 1.58 -8.92
C HIS A 56 2.46 0.77 -8.15
N ALA A 57 3.38 1.43 -7.48
CA ALA A 57 4.37 0.73 -6.68
C ALA A 57 3.71 0.08 -5.47
N LEU A 58 2.68 0.72 -4.92
CA LEU A 58 1.94 0.15 -3.80
C LEU A 58 1.23 -1.14 -4.27
N ASP A 59 0.67 -1.13 -5.47
CA ASP A 59 -0.01 -2.31 -5.99
C ASP A 59 0.97 -3.46 -6.14
N LEU A 60 2.15 -3.19 -6.68
CA LEU A 60 3.13 -4.24 -6.88
C LEU A 60 3.63 -4.79 -5.56
N ALA A 61 3.81 -3.91 -4.58
CA ALA A 61 4.26 -4.35 -3.28
C ALA A 61 3.18 -5.18 -2.59
N PHE A 62 1.93 -4.77 -2.75
CA PHE A 62 0.82 -5.48 -2.15
C PHE A 62 0.73 -6.90 -2.74
N ASP A 63 0.96 -7.03 -4.03
CA ASP A 63 0.90 -8.33 -4.68
C ASP A 63 1.96 -9.30 -4.14
N LYS A 64 3.01 -8.77 -3.56
CA LYS A 64 4.06 -9.63 -3.04
C LYS A 64 3.85 -10.04 -1.60
N LEU A 65 2.82 -9.54 -0.95
CA LEU A 65 2.58 -9.90 0.43
C LEU A 65 2.10 -11.35 0.49
N PRO A 66 2.47 -12.07 1.51
CA PRO A 66 2.07 -13.46 1.60
C PRO A 66 0.59 -13.60 1.94
N THR A 67 0.02 -14.70 1.54
CA THR A 67 -1.36 -14.97 1.89
C THR A 67 -1.34 -16.03 2.98
N ASP A 68 -2.38 -16.13 3.71
CA ASP A 68 -2.44 -17.12 4.76
C ASP A 68 -2.23 -18.51 4.25
N GLN A 69 -2.77 -18.77 3.10
CA GLN A 69 -2.66 -20.09 2.57
C GLN A 69 -1.27 -20.49 2.29
N VAL A 70 -0.52 -19.62 1.84
CA VAL A 70 0.83 -19.92 1.51
C VAL A 70 1.59 -20.28 2.73
N ASP A 71 1.39 -19.57 3.77
CA ASP A 71 2.13 -19.82 4.95
C ASP A 71 1.69 -21.09 5.57
N ALA A 72 0.49 -21.44 5.38
CA ALA A 72 0.00 -22.58 6.04
C ALA A 72 0.61 -23.79 5.45
N ALA A 73 1.13 -23.66 4.42
CA ALA A 73 1.83 -24.69 3.86
C ALA A 73 1.04 -25.86 4.11
N PRO A 74 1.24 -26.92 3.88
CA PRO A 74 0.55 -28.13 3.89
C PRO A 74 -0.56 -28.17 4.82
N ASN A 75 -1.31 -27.32 4.86
CA ASN A 75 -2.32 -27.34 5.75
C ASN A 75 -3.46 -28.03 5.17
N PRO A 76 -3.76 -29.09 5.64
CA PRO A 76 -4.82 -29.86 5.16
C PRO A 76 -6.11 -29.16 5.15
N TRP A 77 -6.37 -28.44 6.09
CA TRP A 77 -7.65 -27.88 6.13
C TRP A 77 -7.64 -26.67 5.33
N ASP A 78 -6.53 -26.35 4.89
CA ASP A 78 -6.41 -25.31 4.20
C ASP A 78 -7.27 -25.34 3.20
N GLY A 79 -7.35 -26.42 2.83
CA GLY A 79 -8.12 -26.48 1.81
C GLY A 79 -9.30 -25.84 2.30
N ALA A 80 -9.52 -26.00 3.39
CA ALA A 80 -10.69 -25.53 3.89
C ALA A 80 -10.67 -24.11 4.02
N THR A 81 -9.82 -23.71 4.18
CA THR A 81 -9.86 -22.41 4.45
C THR A 81 -9.88 -21.83 3.48
#